data_2eda072dae124c04531bca3ea4893744
#
_entry.id   2eda072dae124c04531bca3ea4893744
#
_cell.length_a   1.000
_cell.length_b   1.000
_cell.length_c   1.000
_cell.angle_alpha   90.00
_cell.angle_beta   90.00
_cell.angle_gamma   90.00
#
_symmetry.space_group_name_H-M   'P 1'
#
loop_
_entity.id
_entity.type
_entity.pdbx_description
1 polymer ?
#
loop_
_entity_poly.entity_id
_entity_poly.type
_entity_poly.pdbx_seq_one_letter_code
_entity_poly.pdbx_strand_id
1 'polypeptide(L)'
;MRRYFLIAIPYVWLLALFLVPFVIVLKISLSDAAIARPPYFPQFDWAEGIRAFFSELDFENFIFLTEDDLYWKAYLSSLKIALISTFLTLLVGYPMAYGMARTPEEWRPTLMMLVILPFWTSFLIRVYAWMGILSNEGFLNQFLLWTGIISEPLTILNTNSAVYIGIVYTYLPFMILPVYSALERLDGSLIEAAEDLGCSRLSAFWLVTIPLSKNGIIAGSFLVFIPVLGEFVIPSLLGGSNTLMIGKVLWEEFFSNRDWPVASAVAVVLLLLLVIPIVLFQRNQQKQQEAEQ
;
A
#
# COMPACT_ATOMS: atom_id res chain seq x y z
N MET A 1 14.66 -21.12 -31.06
CA MET A 1 15.69 -20.14 -30.66
C MET A 1 15.16 -18.70 -30.64
N ARG A 2 14.56 -18.18 -31.72
CA ARG A 2 14.05 -16.77 -31.81
C ARG A 2 13.02 -16.40 -30.71
N ARG A 3 12.15 -17.33 -30.32
CA ARG A 3 11.11 -17.12 -29.27
C ARG A 3 11.72 -16.94 -27.88
N TYR A 4 12.75 -17.74 -27.55
CA TYR A 4 13.43 -17.61 -26.24
C TYR A 4 14.22 -16.31 -26.14
N PHE A 5 14.80 -15.82 -27.22
CA PHE A 5 15.51 -14.55 -27.26
C PHE A 5 14.56 -13.35 -27.01
N LEU A 6 13.37 -13.36 -27.64
CA LEU A 6 12.35 -12.33 -27.43
C LEU A 6 11.80 -12.31 -26.01
N ILE A 7 11.67 -13.48 -25.37
CA ILE A 7 11.23 -13.60 -23.98
C ILE A 7 12.36 -13.23 -23.02
N ALA A 8 13.62 -13.55 -23.35
CA ALA A 8 14.76 -13.29 -22.46
C ALA A 8 15.00 -11.78 -22.22
N ILE A 9 14.78 -10.92 -23.21
CA ILE A 9 15.04 -9.48 -23.10
C ILE A 9 14.27 -8.84 -21.92
N PRO A 10 12.93 -8.93 -21.82
CA PRO A 10 12.22 -8.36 -20.70
C PRO A 10 12.58 -9.04 -19.36
N TYR A 11 12.86 -10.35 -19.34
CA TYR A 11 13.28 -11.04 -18.12
C TYR A 11 14.66 -10.57 -17.63
N VAL A 12 15.64 -10.44 -18.52
CA VAL A 12 16.97 -9.92 -18.17
C VAL A 12 16.86 -8.49 -17.65
N TRP A 13 16.02 -7.66 -18.27
CA TRP A 13 15.78 -6.30 -17.84
C TRP A 13 15.17 -6.24 -16.42
N LEU A 14 14.16 -7.04 -16.15
CA LEU A 14 13.54 -7.15 -14.83
C LEU A 14 14.52 -7.66 -13.78
N LEU A 15 15.29 -8.70 -14.10
CA LEU A 15 16.32 -9.23 -13.20
C LEU A 15 17.38 -8.18 -12.89
N ALA A 16 17.87 -7.46 -13.91
CA ALA A 16 18.90 -6.44 -13.70
C ALA A 16 18.38 -5.26 -12.84
N LEU A 17 17.18 -4.75 -13.13
CA LEU A 17 16.65 -3.56 -12.45
C LEU A 17 16.02 -3.86 -11.09
N PHE A 18 15.59 -5.08 -10.83
CA PHE A 18 14.94 -5.46 -9.57
C PHE A 18 15.85 -6.34 -8.70
N LEU A 19 16.41 -7.42 -9.26
CA LEU A 19 17.18 -8.38 -8.48
C LEU A 19 18.50 -7.79 -8.00
N VAL A 20 19.21 -7.02 -8.85
CA VAL A 20 20.51 -6.45 -8.48
C VAL A 20 20.38 -5.46 -7.31
N PRO A 21 19.49 -4.45 -7.35
CA PRO A 21 19.25 -3.58 -6.20
C PRO A 21 18.81 -4.36 -4.94
N PHE A 22 17.97 -5.38 -5.10
CA PHE A 22 17.53 -6.20 -3.99
C PHE A 22 18.68 -6.99 -3.35
N VAL A 23 19.58 -7.58 -4.16
CA VAL A 23 20.78 -8.28 -3.66
C VAL A 23 21.71 -7.29 -2.92
N ILE A 24 21.82 -6.05 -3.41
CA ILE A 24 22.58 -5.00 -2.70
C ILE A 24 21.96 -4.70 -1.34
N VAL A 25 20.65 -4.51 -1.26
CA VAL A 25 19.94 -4.28 0.02
C VAL A 25 20.10 -5.48 0.95
N LEU A 26 19.94 -6.71 0.43
CA LEU A 26 20.14 -7.93 1.20
C LEU A 26 21.58 -8.04 1.72
N LYS A 27 22.58 -7.67 0.92
CA LYS A 27 23.98 -7.62 1.36
C LYS A 27 24.16 -6.59 2.47
N ILE A 28 23.62 -5.39 2.33
CA ILE A 28 23.74 -4.34 3.34
C ILE A 28 23.05 -4.75 4.64
N SER A 29 21.92 -5.48 4.58
CA SER A 29 21.24 -5.97 5.77
C SER A 29 22.02 -6.99 6.60
N LEU A 30 23.03 -7.61 5.99
CA LEU A 30 23.95 -8.55 6.61
C LEU A 30 25.31 -7.91 6.99
N SER A 31 25.42 -6.60 6.93
CA SER A 31 26.64 -5.83 7.16
C SER A 31 26.51 -5.05 8.47
N ASP A 32 27.63 -4.60 9.02
CA ASP A 32 27.69 -3.78 10.24
C ASP A 32 27.63 -2.29 9.91
N ALA A 33 27.05 -1.51 10.82
CA ALA A 33 27.06 -0.05 10.72
C ALA A 33 28.47 0.50 10.96
N ALA A 34 28.92 1.42 10.10
CA ALA A 34 30.24 2.02 10.20
C ALA A 34 30.20 3.54 10.03
N ILE A 35 31.09 4.25 10.73
CA ILE A 35 31.30 5.70 10.55
C ILE A 35 32.17 5.91 9.31
N ALA A 36 31.60 5.62 8.14
CA ALA A 36 32.28 5.68 6.83
C ALA A 36 31.34 6.22 5.74
N ARG A 37 31.80 6.27 4.52
CA ARG A 37 30.99 6.54 3.31
C ARG A 37 31.30 5.50 2.25
N PRO A 38 30.37 4.57 2.01
CA PRO A 38 29.05 4.37 2.61
C PRO A 38 29.12 3.90 4.08
N PRO A 39 28.03 4.08 4.90
CA PRO A 39 28.07 3.85 6.34
C PRO A 39 27.85 2.38 6.73
N TYR A 40 28.55 1.44 6.09
CA TYR A 40 28.48 0.02 6.40
C TYR A 40 29.81 -0.69 6.04
N PHE A 41 30.07 -1.80 6.70
CA PHE A 41 31.19 -2.70 6.47
C PHE A 41 30.71 -4.17 6.59
N PRO A 42 31.20 -5.14 5.79
CA PRO A 42 32.30 -5.03 4.85
C PRO A 42 31.92 -4.40 3.51
N GLN A 43 32.88 -3.70 2.90
CA GLN A 43 32.82 -3.33 1.49
C GLN A 43 33.63 -4.36 0.69
N PHE A 44 33.18 -4.65 -0.55
CA PHE A 44 33.90 -5.60 -1.37
C PHE A 44 35.27 -5.02 -1.80
N ASP A 45 36.34 -5.68 -1.35
CA ASP A 45 37.71 -5.37 -1.77
C ASP A 45 38.26 -6.54 -2.61
N TRP A 46 38.77 -6.20 -3.81
CA TRP A 46 39.40 -7.18 -4.68
C TRP A 46 40.69 -7.78 -4.09
N ALA A 47 41.36 -7.07 -3.19
CA ALA A 47 42.58 -7.52 -2.54
C ALA A 47 42.35 -8.62 -1.49
N GLU A 48 41.23 -8.54 -0.75
CA GLU A 48 40.89 -9.50 0.31
C GLU A 48 40.13 -10.72 -0.22
N GLY A 49 39.51 -10.58 -1.37
CA GLY A 49 38.83 -11.66 -2.09
C GLY A 49 37.42 -11.96 -1.57
N ILE A 50 36.69 -12.75 -2.35
CA ILE A 50 35.27 -13.07 -2.11
C ILE A 50 35.07 -13.83 -0.78
N ARG A 51 36.01 -14.65 -0.35
CA ARG A 51 35.86 -15.51 0.83
C ARG A 51 35.93 -14.73 2.14
N ALA A 52 36.83 -13.74 2.24
CA ALA A 52 36.89 -12.83 3.38
C ALA A 52 35.61 -12.02 3.51
N PHE A 53 35.17 -11.44 2.39
CA PHE A 53 33.93 -10.68 2.33
C PHE A 53 32.70 -11.44 2.85
N PHE A 54 32.49 -12.71 2.48
CA PHE A 54 31.34 -13.50 2.95
C PHE A 54 31.49 -13.96 4.41
N SER A 55 32.69 -14.05 4.96
CA SER A 55 32.91 -14.45 6.34
C SER A 55 32.58 -13.34 7.36
N GLU A 56 32.48 -12.10 6.90
CA GLU A 56 32.19 -10.92 7.71
C GLU A 56 30.70 -10.52 7.68
N LEU A 57 29.88 -11.23 6.88
CA LEU A 57 28.44 -11.03 6.85
C LEU A 57 27.77 -11.87 7.94
N ASP A 58 26.90 -11.26 8.72
CA ASP A 58 26.17 -11.93 9.79
C ASP A 58 24.66 -11.57 9.81
N PHE A 59 23.94 -12.08 10.79
CA PHE A 59 22.52 -11.86 10.99
C PHE A 59 22.22 -10.97 12.19
N GLU A 60 23.19 -10.23 12.72
CA GLU A 60 23.05 -9.44 13.93
C GLU A 60 21.91 -8.41 13.81
N ASN A 61 21.80 -7.73 12.66
CA ASN A 61 20.70 -6.77 12.41
C ASN A 61 19.33 -7.42 12.50
N PHE A 62 19.16 -8.65 12.01
CA PHE A 62 17.89 -9.37 12.10
C PHE A 62 17.57 -9.81 13.52
N ILE A 63 18.58 -10.18 14.31
CA ILE A 63 18.42 -10.50 15.73
C ILE A 63 18.01 -9.22 16.47
N PHE A 64 18.69 -8.10 16.22
CA PHE A 64 18.35 -6.79 16.78
C PHE A 64 16.89 -6.40 16.53
N LEU A 65 16.37 -6.61 15.30
CA LEU A 65 14.95 -6.35 14.99
C LEU A 65 13.99 -7.20 15.83
N THR A 66 14.39 -8.37 16.30
CA THR A 66 13.56 -9.22 17.15
C THR A 66 13.66 -8.89 18.64
N GLU A 67 14.76 -8.33 19.09
CA GLU A 67 15.01 -7.95 20.47
C GLU A 67 14.40 -6.58 20.83
N ASP A 68 14.40 -5.64 19.88
CA ASP A 68 13.82 -4.31 20.09
C ASP A 68 12.33 -4.28 19.78
N ASP A 69 11.55 -4.04 20.82
CA ASP A 69 10.09 -3.87 20.79
C ASP A 69 9.60 -2.82 19.79
N LEU A 70 10.45 -1.83 19.43
CA LEU A 70 10.09 -0.76 18.50
C LEU A 70 9.69 -1.30 17.13
N TYR A 71 10.54 -2.18 16.56
CA TYR A 71 10.31 -2.71 15.20
C TYR A 71 9.08 -3.59 15.15
N TRP A 72 8.93 -4.49 16.14
CA TRP A 72 7.77 -5.36 16.23
C TRP A 72 6.45 -4.58 16.35
N LYS A 73 6.43 -3.57 17.23
CA LYS A 73 5.29 -2.66 17.40
C LYS A 73 5.02 -1.86 16.11
N ALA A 74 6.08 -1.42 15.41
CA ALA A 74 5.95 -0.70 14.14
C ALA A 74 5.35 -1.58 13.03
N TYR A 75 5.78 -2.84 12.90
CA TYR A 75 5.20 -3.78 11.93
C TYR A 75 3.72 -4.06 12.22
N LEU A 76 3.37 -4.36 13.47
CA LEU A 76 1.98 -4.62 13.86
C LEU A 76 1.09 -3.39 13.67
N SER A 77 1.59 -2.21 14.03
CA SER A 77 0.88 -0.95 13.83
C SER A 77 0.67 -0.65 12.35
N SER A 78 1.70 -0.84 11.51
CA SER A 78 1.57 -0.70 10.05
C SER A 78 0.54 -1.66 9.47
N LEU A 79 0.58 -2.93 9.89
CA LEU A 79 -0.39 -3.93 9.44
C LEU A 79 -1.82 -3.53 9.82
N LYS A 80 -2.02 -3.09 11.06
CA LYS A 80 -3.32 -2.60 11.55
C LYS A 80 -3.80 -1.38 10.76
N ILE A 81 -2.93 -0.38 10.57
CA ILE A 81 -3.28 0.84 9.82
C ILE A 81 -3.57 0.49 8.37
N ALA A 82 -2.77 -0.36 7.72
CA ALA A 82 -3.00 -0.77 6.35
C ALA A 82 -4.32 -1.53 6.17
N LEU A 83 -4.66 -2.47 7.07
CA LEU A 83 -5.92 -3.21 7.03
C LEU A 83 -7.13 -2.28 7.21
N ILE A 84 -7.10 -1.41 8.24
CA ILE A 84 -8.20 -0.46 8.50
C ILE A 84 -8.34 0.51 7.34
N SER A 85 -7.25 1.08 6.84
CA SER A 85 -7.27 2.01 5.70
C SER A 85 -7.80 1.36 4.43
N THR A 86 -7.40 0.11 4.15
CA THR A 86 -7.90 -0.65 3.00
C THR A 86 -9.40 -0.88 3.10
N PHE A 87 -9.88 -1.28 4.30
CA PHE A 87 -11.31 -1.44 4.54
C PHE A 87 -12.09 -0.14 4.39
N LEU A 88 -11.59 0.97 4.95
CA LEU A 88 -12.22 2.29 4.82
C LEU A 88 -12.22 2.76 3.35
N THR A 89 -11.12 2.53 2.63
CA THR A 89 -11.02 2.87 1.22
C THR A 89 -11.98 2.04 0.37
N LEU A 90 -12.19 0.76 0.71
CA LEU A 90 -13.20 -0.09 0.07
C LEU A 90 -14.61 0.41 0.39
N LEU A 91 -14.88 0.77 1.64
CA LEU A 91 -16.20 1.28 2.07
C LEU A 91 -16.62 2.55 1.31
N VAL A 92 -15.66 3.42 1.01
CA VAL A 92 -15.90 4.65 0.23
C VAL A 92 -15.82 4.38 -1.27
N GLY A 93 -14.82 3.62 -1.71
CA GLY A 93 -14.52 3.38 -3.12
C GLY A 93 -15.53 2.47 -3.81
N TYR A 94 -16.05 1.46 -3.12
CA TYR A 94 -17.01 0.53 -3.72
C TYR A 94 -18.33 1.21 -4.13
N PRO A 95 -19.01 2.03 -3.28
CA PRO A 95 -20.19 2.79 -3.70
C PRO A 95 -19.90 3.75 -4.85
N MET A 96 -18.73 4.40 -4.86
CA MET A 96 -18.35 5.28 -5.97
C MET A 96 -18.19 4.49 -7.28
N ALA A 97 -17.44 3.37 -7.25
CA ALA A 97 -17.27 2.50 -8.40
C ALA A 97 -18.61 1.92 -8.91
N TYR A 98 -19.49 1.52 -7.98
CA TYR A 98 -20.82 1.02 -8.30
C TYR A 98 -21.69 2.11 -8.97
N GLY A 99 -21.70 3.33 -8.43
CA GLY A 99 -22.39 4.47 -9.03
C GLY A 99 -21.89 4.76 -10.45
N MET A 100 -20.57 4.76 -10.64
CA MET A 100 -19.93 4.96 -11.95
C MET A 100 -20.34 3.88 -12.96
N ALA A 101 -20.34 2.60 -12.56
CA ALA A 101 -20.69 1.49 -13.43
C ALA A 101 -22.19 1.52 -13.86
N ARG A 102 -23.06 2.11 -13.02
CA ARG A 102 -24.51 2.27 -13.31
C ARG A 102 -24.87 3.54 -14.04
N THR A 103 -23.92 4.46 -14.20
CA THR A 103 -24.11 5.72 -14.93
C THR A 103 -24.17 5.44 -16.44
N PRO A 104 -24.92 6.22 -17.24
CA PRO A 104 -24.94 6.14 -18.70
C PRO A 104 -23.52 6.19 -19.30
N GLU A 105 -23.28 5.43 -20.36
CA GLU A 105 -21.96 5.24 -20.96
C GLU A 105 -21.27 6.57 -21.34
N GLU A 106 -22.03 7.56 -21.73
CA GLU A 106 -21.54 8.89 -22.10
C GLU A 106 -20.79 9.60 -20.97
N TRP A 107 -21.17 9.36 -19.70
CA TRP A 107 -20.59 10.01 -18.52
C TRP A 107 -19.44 9.23 -17.89
N ARG A 108 -19.31 7.94 -18.16
CA ARG A 108 -18.29 7.07 -17.54
C ARG A 108 -16.86 7.57 -17.76
N PRO A 109 -16.45 8.00 -18.99
CA PRO A 109 -15.10 8.55 -19.20
C PRO A 109 -14.83 9.81 -18.38
N THR A 110 -15.82 10.69 -18.25
CA THR A 110 -15.72 11.92 -17.45
C THR A 110 -15.54 11.59 -15.96
N LEU A 111 -16.32 10.66 -15.43
CA LEU A 111 -16.20 10.22 -14.04
C LEU A 111 -14.86 9.55 -13.76
N MET A 112 -14.37 8.71 -14.69
CA MET A 112 -13.03 8.12 -14.60
C MET A 112 -11.95 9.20 -14.56
N MET A 113 -12.05 10.21 -15.43
CA MET A 113 -11.10 11.32 -15.45
C MET A 113 -11.12 12.08 -14.11
N LEU A 114 -12.29 12.33 -13.53
CA LEU A 114 -12.44 12.99 -12.24
C LEU A 114 -11.80 12.19 -11.08
N VAL A 115 -11.90 10.85 -11.10
CA VAL A 115 -11.26 9.97 -10.13
C VAL A 115 -9.73 10.04 -10.23
N ILE A 116 -9.18 10.16 -11.46
CA ILE A 116 -7.74 10.19 -11.70
C ILE A 116 -7.17 11.63 -11.56
N LEU A 117 -7.99 12.65 -11.70
CA LEU A 117 -7.58 14.06 -11.68
C LEU A 117 -6.65 14.43 -10.50
N PRO A 118 -6.87 13.97 -9.26
CA PRO A 118 -5.98 14.26 -8.14
C PRO A 118 -4.53 13.84 -8.37
N PHE A 119 -4.25 12.84 -9.23
CA PHE A 119 -2.88 12.42 -9.53
C PHE A 119 -2.08 13.40 -10.40
N TRP A 120 -2.74 14.34 -11.04
CA TRP A 120 -2.07 15.38 -11.82
C TRP A 120 -1.41 16.45 -10.93
N THR A 121 -1.74 16.45 -9.64
CA THR A 121 -1.11 17.31 -8.64
C THR A 121 -0.05 16.53 -7.86
N SER A 122 0.97 17.25 -7.37
CA SER A 122 2.01 16.64 -6.53
C SER A 122 1.42 15.95 -5.30
N PHE A 123 1.92 14.75 -5.00
CA PHE A 123 1.53 13.99 -3.82
C PHE A 123 1.77 14.80 -2.53
N LEU A 124 2.95 15.40 -2.38
CA LEU A 124 3.28 16.20 -1.19
C LEU A 124 2.35 17.41 -1.02
N ILE A 125 2.03 18.12 -2.11
CA ILE A 125 1.12 19.27 -2.04
C ILE A 125 -0.25 18.84 -1.52
N ARG A 126 -0.74 17.68 -1.93
CA ARG A 126 -2.03 17.13 -1.45
C ARG A 126 -1.98 16.81 0.05
N VAL A 127 -0.88 16.23 0.53
CA VAL A 127 -0.72 15.93 1.96
C VAL A 127 -0.62 17.21 2.78
N TYR A 128 0.13 18.22 2.31
CA TYR A 128 0.16 19.54 2.96
C TYR A 128 -1.21 20.25 2.96
N ALA A 129 -2.00 20.11 1.90
CA ALA A 129 -3.37 20.63 1.89
C ALA A 129 -4.23 19.98 3.00
N TRP A 130 -4.10 18.65 3.19
CA TRP A 130 -4.75 17.95 4.28
C TRP A 130 -4.28 18.41 5.66
N MET A 131 -2.99 18.72 5.86
CA MET A 131 -2.51 19.34 7.10
C MET A 131 -3.26 20.66 7.41
N GLY A 132 -3.40 21.52 6.38
CA GLY A 132 -4.14 22.79 6.53
C GLY A 132 -5.62 22.57 6.81
N ILE A 133 -6.27 21.62 6.11
CA ILE A 133 -7.71 21.31 6.28
C ILE A 133 -8.00 20.73 7.66
N LEU A 134 -7.14 19.82 8.16
CA LEU A 134 -7.34 19.08 9.41
C LEU A 134 -6.76 19.79 10.65
N SER A 135 -6.10 20.93 10.50
CA SER A 135 -5.59 21.71 11.63
C SER A 135 -6.72 22.23 12.52
N ASN A 136 -6.40 22.58 13.78
CA ASN A 136 -7.41 23.07 14.73
C ASN A 136 -8.13 24.34 14.22
N GLU A 137 -7.40 25.21 13.51
CA GLU A 137 -7.96 26.41 12.87
C GLU A 137 -8.27 26.17 11.38
N GLY A 138 -8.23 24.90 10.94
CA GLY A 138 -8.41 24.52 9.56
C GLY A 138 -9.83 24.61 9.07
N PHE A 139 -9.98 24.52 7.73
CA PHE A 139 -11.26 24.66 7.06
C PHE A 139 -12.33 23.69 7.59
N LEU A 140 -11.97 22.45 7.92
CA LEU A 140 -12.91 21.45 8.43
C LEU A 140 -13.51 21.90 9.78
N ASN A 141 -12.68 22.31 10.72
CA ASN A 141 -13.13 22.77 12.03
C ASN A 141 -13.95 24.05 11.92
N GLN A 142 -13.54 25.01 11.10
CA GLN A 142 -14.30 26.25 10.87
C GLN A 142 -15.67 25.96 10.28
N PHE A 143 -15.78 25.05 9.32
CA PHE A 143 -17.06 24.64 8.74
C PHE A 143 -17.98 23.95 9.76
N LEU A 144 -17.43 23.02 10.58
CA LEU A 144 -18.19 22.32 11.60
C LEU A 144 -18.66 23.23 12.73
N LEU A 145 -17.85 24.22 13.14
CA LEU A 145 -18.23 25.26 14.10
C LEU A 145 -19.32 26.17 13.54
N TRP A 146 -19.16 26.60 12.27
CA TRP A 146 -20.15 27.44 11.61
C TRP A 146 -21.51 26.76 11.46
N THR A 147 -21.55 25.46 11.17
CA THR A 147 -22.79 24.67 11.09
C THR A 147 -23.40 24.36 12.45
N GLY A 148 -22.68 24.61 13.56
CA GLY A 148 -23.13 24.28 14.91
C GLY A 148 -23.09 22.78 15.26
N ILE A 149 -22.45 21.96 14.42
CA ILE A 149 -22.30 20.51 14.67
C ILE A 149 -21.37 20.25 15.86
N ILE A 150 -20.36 21.11 16.02
CA ILE A 150 -19.42 21.05 17.14
C ILE A 150 -19.38 22.41 17.86
N SER A 151 -19.07 22.38 19.17
CA SER A 151 -18.92 23.59 19.99
C SER A 151 -17.45 24.01 20.18
N GLU A 152 -16.52 23.07 20.03
CA GLU A 152 -15.08 23.28 20.15
C GLU A 152 -14.35 22.61 19.00
N PRO A 153 -13.16 23.13 18.59
CA PRO A 153 -12.38 22.53 17.51
C PRO A 153 -11.95 21.09 17.82
N LEU A 154 -12.11 20.18 16.86
CA LEU A 154 -11.66 18.80 16.97
C LEU A 154 -10.15 18.73 16.73
N THR A 155 -9.42 18.06 17.61
CA THR A 155 -8.01 17.73 17.41
C THR A 155 -7.90 16.51 16.51
N ILE A 156 -7.86 16.73 15.19
CA ILE A 156 -7.77 15.67 14.18
C ILE A 156 -6.33 15.51 13.71
N LEU A 157 -5.66 16.61 13.38
CA LEU A 157 -4.25 16.60 12.97
C LEU A 157 -3.38 16.01 14.08
N ASN A 158 -2.29 15.34 13.72
CA ASN A 158 -1.41 14.60 14.62
C ASN A 158 -2.08 13.42 15.34
N THR A 159 -3.08 12.79 14.71
CA THR A 159 -3.73 11.57 15.18
C THR A 159 -3.77 10.50 14.11
N ASN A 160 -4.06 9.25 14.52
CA ASN A 160 -4.29 8.16 13.57
C ASN A 160 -5.51 8.43 12.67
N SER A 161 -6.49 9.21 13.12
CA SER A 161 -7.66 9.58 12.29
C SER A 161 -7.24 10.43 11.10
N ALA A 162 -6.32 11.39 11.27
CA ALA A 162 -5.78 12.18 10.16
C ALA A 162 -5.03 11.29 9.16
N VAL A 163 -4.28 10.29 9.67
CA VAL A 163 -3.57 9.32 8.82
C VAL A 163 -4.56 8.50 8.00
N TYR A 164 -5.64 7.98 8.61
CA TYR A 164 -6.68 7.26 7.88
C TYR A 164 -7.32 8.12 6.78
N ILE A 165 -7.68 9.36 7.09
CA ILE A 165 -8.26 10.29 6.10
C ILE A 165 -7.29 10.52 4.93
N GLY A 166 -6.02 10.82 5.24
CA GLY A 166 -4.98 11.05 4.24
C GLY A 166 -4.74 9.84 3.35
N ILE A 167 -4.68 8.63 3.93
CA ILE A 167 -4.51 7.37 3.19
C ILE A 167 -5.73 7.09 2.32
N VAL A 168 -6.95 7.14 2.87
CA VAL A 168 -8.18 6.88 2.11
C VAL A 168 -8.26 7.81 0.91
N TYR A 169 -8.08 9.11 1.10
CA TYR A 169 -8.09 10.07 -0.01
C TYR A 169 -7.03 9.74 -1.08
N THR A 170 -5.80 9.46 -0.63
CA THR A 170 -4.67 9.25 -1.53
C THR A 170 -4.82 7.98 -2.36
N TYR A 171 -5.29 6.89 -1.74
CA TYR A 171 -5.36 5.57 -2.36
C TYR A 171 -6.75 5.23 -2.93
N LEU A 172 -7.74 6.13 -2.79
CA LEU A 172 -9.09 5.93 -3.28
C LEU A 172 -9.17 5.52 -4.76
N PRO A 173 -8.44 6.17 -5.71
CA PRO A 173 -8.47 5.77 -7.11
C PRO A 173 -7.95 4.34 -7.36
N PHE A 174 -6.97 3.87 -6.59
CA PHE A 174 -6.45 2.50 -6.70
C PHE A 174 -7.49 1.44 -6.29
N MET A 175 -8.43 1.81 -5.44
CA MET A 175 -9.58 0.95 -5.10
C MET A 175 -10.68 1.03 -6.15
N ILE A 176 -11.03 2.27 -6.57
CA ILE A 176 -12.16 2.51 -7.48
C ILE A 176 -11.94 1.84 -8.83
N LEU A 177 -10.76 1.99 -9.44
CA LEU A 177 -10.53 1.54 -10.82
C LEU A 177 -10.68 0.02 -11.01
N PRO A 178 -10.08 -0.87 -10.19
CA PRO A 178 -10.28 -2.30 -10.34
C PRO A 178 -11.71 -2.75 -10.03
N VAL A 179 -12.33 -2.15 -9.01
CA VAL A 179 -13.72 -2.44 -8.64
C VAL A 179 -14.66 -2.01 -9.75
N TYR A 180 -14.49 -0.80 -10.31
CA TYR A 180 -15.23 -0.31 -11.45
C TYR A 180 -15.08 -1.25 -12.66
N SER A 181 -13.86 -1.64 -13.01
CA SER A 181 -13.61 -2.54 -14.13
C SER A 181 -14.28 -3.92 -13.97
N ALA A 182 -14.39 -4.41 -12.73
CA ALA A 182 -15.12 -5.63 -12.46
C ALA A 182 -16.64 -5.46 -12.56
N LEU A 183 -17.16 -4.33 -12.06
CA LEU A 183 -18.59 -4.01 -12.08
C LEU A 183 -19.10 -3.66 -13.47
N GLU A 184 -18.30 -2.99 -14.31
CA GLU A 184 -18.66 -2.64 -15.69
C GLU A 184 -18.86 -3.86 -16.58
N ARG A 185 -18.13 -4.96 -16.29
CA ARG A 185 -18.23 -6.23 -17.03
C ARG A 185 -19.41 -7.10 -16.61
N LEU A 186 -20.10 -6.74 -15.52
CA LEU A 186 -21.25 -7.49 -15.06
C LEU A 186 -22.43 -7.34 -15.99
N ASP A 187 -22.92 -8.48 -16.49
CA ASP A 187 -24.15 -8.50 -17.27
C ASP A 187 -25.36 -8.15 -16.37
N GLY A 188 -26.07 -7.08 -16.75
CA GLY A 188 -27.27 -6.62 -16.05
C GLY A 188 -28.37 -7.69 -15.94
N SER A 189 -28.45 -8.59 -16.92
CA SER A 189 -29.41 -9.70 -16.97
C SER A 189 -29.33 -10.62 -15.74
N LEU A 190 -28.14 -10.77 -15.12
CA LEU A 190 -27.96 -11.56 -13.90
C LEU A 190 -28.69 -10.96 -12.69
N ILE A 191 -28.78 -9.63 -12.64
CA ILE A 191 -29.47 -8.92 -11.57
C ILE A 191 -30.98 -9.00 -11.81
N GLU A 192 -31.42 -8.80 -13.07
CA GLU A 192 -32.83 -8.95 -13.49
C GLU A 192 -33.32 -10.37 -13.19
N ALA A 193 -32.55 -11.41 -13.55
CA ALA A 193 -32.89 -12.79 -13.23
C ALA A 193 -33.00 -13.05 -11.72
N ALA A 194 -32.15 -12.43 -10.90
CA ALA A 194 -32.25 -12.55 -9.44
C ALA A 194 -33.52 -11.85 -8.89
N GLU A 195 -33.89 -10.69 -9.47
CA GLU A 195 -35.13 -9.99 -9.12
C GLU A 195 -36.38 -10.79 -9.56
N ASP A 196 -36.36 -11.42 -10.73
CA ASP A 196 -37.42 -12.31 -11.21
C ASP A 196 -37.62 -13.55 -10.34
N LEU A 197 -36.52 -14.04 -9.71
CA LEU A 197 -36.56 -15.11 -8.71
C LEU A 197 -37.01 -14.63 -7.30
N GLY A 198 -37.44 -13.36 -7.17
CA GLY A 198 -37.98 -12.78 -5.94
C GLY A 198 -36.94 -12.12 -5.03
N CYS A 199 -35.70 -11.95 -5.47
CA CYS A 199 -34.72 -11.19 -4.71
C CYS A 199 -35.07 -9.70 -4.70
N SER A 200 -34.97 -9.07 -3.53
CA SER A 200 -34.97 -7.60 -3.48
C SER A 200 -33.69 -7.05 -4.08
N ARG A 201 -33.69 -5.77 -4.53
CA ARG A 201 -32.49 -5.10 -5.04
C ARG A 201 -31.30 -5.16 -4.09
N LEU A 202 -31.56 -5.03 -2.78
CA LEU A 202 -30.52 -5.15 -1.75
C LEU A 202 -29.98 -6.58 -1.64
N SER A 203 -30.87 -7.57 -1.73
CA SER A 203 -30.48 -8.99 -1.75
C SER A 203 -29.68 -9.33 -2.99
N ALA A 204 -30.09 -8.87 -4.18
CA ALA A 204 -29.34 -9.05 -5.43
C ALA A 204 -27.96 -8.39 -5.38
N PHE A 205 -27.85 -7.22 -4.73
CA PHE A 205 -26.56 -6.58 -4.51
C PHE A 205 -25.59 -7.46 -3.70
N TRP A 206 -26.04 -8.01 -2.57
CA TRP A 206 -25.18 -8.83 -1.70
C TRP A 206 -24.92 -10.23 -2.24
N LEU A 207 -25.91 -10.84 -2.92
CA LEU A 207 -25.84 -12.25 -3.37
C LEU A 207 -25.26 -12.39 -4.79
N VAL A 208 -25.37 -11.36 -5.62
CA VAL A 208 -24.93 -11.39 -7.03
C VAL A 208 -23.81 -10.39 -7.28
N THR A 209 -24.04 -9.10 -7.02
CA THR A 209 -23.09 -8.05 -7.39
C THR A 209 -21.76 -8.14 -6.63
N ILE A 210 -21.81 -8.27 -5.31
CA ILE A 210 -20.59 -8.36 -4.48
C ILE A 210 -19.76 -9.62 -4.82
N PRO A 211 -20.34 -10.83 -4.88
CA PRO A 211 -19.58 -12.04 -5.22
C PRO A 211 -18.97 -12.00 -6.62
N LEU A 212 -19.69 -11.48 -7.60
CA LEU A 212 -19.19 -11.40 -8.98
C LEU A 212 -18.13 -10.32 -9.16
N SER A 213 -18.12 -9.26 -8.33
CA SER A 213 -17.08 -8.23 -8.32
C SER A 213 -15.89 -8.53 -7.39
N LYS A 214 -15.85 -9.70 -6.74
CA LYS A 214 -14.81 -10.08 -5.75
C LYS A 214 -13.39 -9.92 -6.27
N ASN A 215 -13.15 -10.23 -7.54
CA ASN A 215 -11.81 -10.12 -8.14
C ASN A 215 -11.36 -8.65 -8.21
N GLY A 216 -12.27 -7.72 -8.51
CA GLY A 216 -12.01 -6.28 -8.45
C GLY A 216 -11.77 -5.78 -7.04
N ILE A 217 -12.57 -6.25 -6.07
CA ILE A 217 -12.39 -5.94 -4.64
C ILE A 217 -11.02 -6.37 -4.14
N ILE A 218 -10.63 -7.61 -4.44
CA ILE A 218 -9.34 -8.17 -4.03
C ILE A 218 -8.19 -7.40 -4.68
N ALA A 219 -8.26 -7.16 -6.01
CA ALA A 219 -7.23 -6.42 -6.72
C ALA A 219 -7.09 -4.99 -6.17
N GLY A 220 -8.18 -4.26 -5.98
CA GLY A 220 -8.17 -2.94 -5.37
C GLY A 220 -7.63 -2.95 -3.94
N SER A 221 -8.01 -3.95 -3.14
CA SER A 221 -7.51 -4.10 -1.77
C SER A 221 -5.99 -4.31 -1.74
N PHE A 222 -5.41 -5.11 -2.62
CA PHE A 222 -3.95 -5.25 -2.70
C PHE A 222 -3.25 -3.99 -3.18
N LEU A 223 -3.84 -3.28 -4.16
CA LEU A 223 -3.27 -2.02 -4.67
C LEU A 223 -3.28 -0.89 -3.62
N VAL A 224 -4.15 -0.98 -2.61
CA VAL A 224 -4.17 -0.06 -1.46
C VAL A 224 -3.29 -0.59 -0.33
N PHE A 225 -3.45 -1.84 0.08
CA PHE A 225 -2.81 -2.44 1.23
C PHE A 225 -1.28 -2.45 1.14
N ILE A 226 -0.74 -2.87 -0.02
CA ILE A 226 0.70 -3.04 -0.20
C ILE A 226 1.46 -1.71 -0.03
N PRO A 227 1.13 -0.61 -0.75
CA PRO A 227 1.85 0.64 -0.57
C PRO A 227 1.59 1.29 0.79
N VAL A 228 0.40 1.13 1.37
CA VAL A 228 0.08 1.69 2.68
C VAL A 228 0.93 1.05 3.79
N LEU A 229 1.27 -0.23 3.69
CA LEU A 229 2.10 -0.89 4.70
C LEU A 229 3.49 -0.24 4.84
N GLY A 230 4.09 0.20 3.72
CA GLY A 230 5.37 0.91 3.67
C GLY A 230 5.26 2.43 3.64
N GLU A 231 4.06 3.00 3.86
CA GLU A 231 3.85 4.44 3.80
C GLU A 231 4.60 5.17 4.92
N PHE A 232 5.29 6.27 4.57
CA PHE A 232 6.03 7.09 5.53
C PHE A 232 5.66 8.57 5.51
N VAL A 233 5.27 9.12 4.36
CA VAL A 233 5.01 10.57 4.20
C VAL A 233 3.75 10.98 4.94
N ILE A 234 2.65 10.24 4.72
CA ILE A 234 1.37 10.54 5.36
C ILE A 234 1.47 10.42 6.88
N PRO A 235 2.00 9.33 7.47
CA PRO A 235 2.15 9.25 8.92
C PRO A 235 3.16 10.25 9.49
N SER A 236 4.15 10.67 8.72
CA SER A 236 5.12 11.69 9.17
C SER A 236 4.53 13.10 9.21
N LEU A 237 3.60 13.43 8.31
CA LEU A 237 3.02 14.77 8.18
C LEU A 237 1.66 14.90 8.89
N LEU A 238 0.81 13.88 8.85
CA LEU A 238 -0.52 13.91 9.43
C LEU A 238 -0.63 13.18 10.77
N GLY A 239 0.27 12.22 11.02
CA GLY A 239 0.29 11.42 12.25
C GLY A 239 0.97 12.15 13.41
N GLY A 240 0.65 11.72 14.62
CA GLY A 240 1.29 12.18 15.84
C GLY A 240 2.55 11.37 16.21
N SER A 241 3.14 11.73 17.34
CA SER A 241 4.27 10.97 17.93
C SER A 241 3.93 9.51 18.22
N ASN A 242 2.65 9.21 18.48
CA ASN A 242 2.16 7.85 18.75
C ASN A 242 1.84 7.06 17.48
N THR A 243 1.92 7.68 16.30
CA THR A 243 1.71 6.99 15.02
C THR A 243 3.01 6.33 14.59
N LEU A 244 3.16 5.08 14.99
CA LEU A 244 4.31 4.28 14.66
C LEU A 244 3.99 3.45 13.40
N MET A 245 4.73 3.68 12.31
CA MET A 245 4.65 2.88 11.08
C MET A 245 6.04 2.49 10.62
N ILE A 246 6.17 1.28 10.11
CA ILE A 246 7.47 0.71 9.74
C ILE A 246 8.16 1.49 8.60
N GLY A 247 7.39 2.04 7.66
CA GLY A 247 7.94 2.91 6.62
C GLY A 247 8.58 4.18 7.17
N LYS A 248 7.98 4.78 8.23
CA LYS A 248 8.55 5.93 8.93
C LYS A 248 9.82 5.54 9.70
N VAL A 249 9.82 4.42 10.41
CA VAL A 249 11.00 3.90 11.13
C VAL A 249 12.14 3.63 10.15
N LEU A 250 11.87 2.96 9.03
CA LEU A 250 12.85 2.71 7.97
C LEU A 250 13.47 4.01 7.44
N TRP A 251 12.64 5.03 7.21
CA TRP A 251 13.12 6.34 6.76
C TRP A 251 14.02 6.99 7.81
N GLU A 252 13.65 6.94 9.09
CA GLU A 252 14.43 7.50 10.19
C GLU A 252 15.78 6.79 10.35
N GLU A 253 15.81 5.43 10.28
CA GLU A 253 17.05 4.65 10.33
C GLU A 253 17.98 5.00 9.16
N PHE A 254 17.45 5.06 7.94
CA PHE A 254 18.26 5.28 6.76
C PHE A 254 18.83 6.71 6.67
N PHE A 255 18.01 7.73 6.93
CA PHE A 255 18.39 9.13 6.70
C PHE A 255 18.86 9.85 7.97
N SER A 256 18.19 9.64 9.12
CA SER A 256 18.48 10.37 10.36
C SER A 256 19.57 9.67 11.16
N ASN A 257 19.41 8.38 11.41
CA ASN A 257 20.36 7.59 12.17
C ASN A 257 21.56 7.15 11.33
N ARG A 258 21.38 7.13 9.99
CA ARG A 258 22.38 6.63 9.02
C ARG A 258 22.79 5.19 9.27
N ASP A 259 21.92 4.42 9.87
CA ASP A 259 22.06 2.99 10.07
C ASP A 259 21.47 2.24 8.86
N TRP A 260 22.27 2.19 7.78
CA TRP A 260 21.85 1.53 6.54
C TRP A 260 21.67 0.02 6.69
N PRO A 261 22.51 -0.70 7.48
CA PRO A 261 22.31 -2.12 7.77
C PRO A 261 20.96 -2.43 8.40
N VAL A 262 20.60 -1.76 9.49
CA VAL A 262 19.30 -1.94 10.16
C VAL A 262 18.16 -1.53 9.23
N ALA A 263 18.24 -0.37 8.56
CA ALA A 263 17.22 0.05 7.59
C ALA A 263 17.02 -0.99 6.47
N SER A 264 18.12 -1.59 5.97
CA SER A 264 18.06 -2.63 4.95
C SER A 264 17.45 -3.93 5.49
N ALA A 265 17.75 -4.33 6.74
CA ALA A 265 17.14 -5.48 7.38
C ALA A 265 15.62 -5.28 7.54
N VAL A 266 15.18 -4.08 7.98
CA VAL A 266 13.76 -3.71 8.03
C VAL A 266 13.11 -3.83 6.64
N ALA A 267 13.76 -3.33 5.58
CA ALA A 267 13.24 -3.40 4.21
C ALA A 267 13.09 -4.86 3.74
N VAL A 268 14.07 -5.73 4.03
CA VAL A 268 14.02 -7.16 3.67
C VAL A 268 12.88 -7.87 4.38
N VAL A 269 12.71 -7.66 5.70
CA VAL A 269 11.61 -8.25 6.47
C VAL A 269 10.26 -7.75 5.95
N LEU A 270 10.13 -6.45 5.64
CA LEU A 270 8.92 -5.88 5.07
C LEU A 270 8.58 -6.51 3.72
N LEU A 271 9.56 -6.71 2.85
CA LEU A 271 9.37 -7.36 1.56
C LEU A 271 8.91 -8.82 1.74
N LEU A 272 9.53 -9.59 2.64
CA LEU A 272 9.11 -10.96 2.92
C LEU A 272 7.68 -11.03 3.46
N LEU A 273 7.31 -10.11 4.35
CA LEU A 273 5.97 -9.99 4.89
C LEU A 273 4.92 -9.70 3.81
N LEU A 274 5.29 -8.95 2.76
CA LEU A 274 4.41 -8.66 1.62
C LEU A 274 4.37 -9.80 0.59
N VAL A 275 5.51 -10.33 0.20
CA VAL A 275 5.62 -11.32 -0.89
C VAL A 275 4.99 -12.65 -0.52
N ILE A 276 5.18 -13.13 0.72
CA ILE A 276 4.68 -14.44 1.14
C ILE A 276 3.15 -14.54 1.01
N PRO A 277 2.33 -13.64 1.57
CA PRO A 277 0.87 -13.69 1.40
C PRO A 277 0.42 -13.59 -0.06
N ILE A 278 1.09 -12.76 -0.86
CA ILE A 278 0.77 -12.59 -2.29
C ILE A 278 0.99 -13.88 -3.06
N VAL A 279 2.15 -14.52 -2.87
CA VAL A 279 2.47 -15.80 -3.54
C VAL A 279 1.52 -16.92 -3.12
N LEU A 280 1.22 -17.01 -1.82
CA LEU A 280 0.27 -18.00 -1.32
C LEU A 280 -1.13 -17.79 -1.90
N PHE A 281 -1.60 -16.55 -1.99
CA PHE A 281 -2.87 -16.20 -2.59
C PHE A 281 -2.93 -16.56 -4.08
N GLN A 282 -1.90 -16.20 -4.86
CA GLN A 282 -1.82 -16.53 -6.30
C GLN A 282 -1.84 -18.05 -6.53
N ARG A 283 -1.09 -18.81 -5.74
CA ARG A 283 -1.09 -20.28 -5.82
C ARG A 283 -2.46 -20.90 -5.53
N ASN A 284 -3.18 -20.34 -4.57
CA ASN A 284 -4.52 -20.82 -4.24
C ASN A 284 -5.52 -20.50 -5.36
N GLN A 285 -5.43 -19.33 -6.00
CA GLN A 285 -6.25 -19.00 -7.17
C GLN A 285 -5.98 -19.94 -8.36
N GLN A 286 -4.71 -20.21 -8.65
CA GLN A 286 -4.35 -21.15 -9.73
C GLN A 286 -4.93 -22.55 -9.50
N LYS A 287 -4.81 -23.09 -8.27
CA LYS A 287 -5.39 -24.39 -7.92
C LYS A 287 -6.91 -24.44 -8.06
N GLN A 288 -7.61 -23.34 -7.74
CA GLN A 288 -9.06 -23.28 -7.93
C GLN A 288 -9.44 -23.29 -9.41
N GLN A 289 -8.72 -22.55 -10.26
CA GLN A 289 -8.96 -22.54 -11.71
C GLN A 289 -8.64 -23.88 -12.37
N GLU A 290 -7.62 -24.61 -11.90
CA GLU A 290 -7.28 -25.95 -12.38
C GLU A 290 -8.32 -27.02 -11.96
N ALA A 291 -8.99 -26.80 -10.80
CA ALA A 291 -10.04 -27.71 -10.31
C ALA A 291 -11.41 -27.50 -10.98
N GLU A 292 -11.62 -26.36 -11.62
CA GLU A 292 -12.84 -26.00 -12.37
C GLU A 292 -12.75 -26.39 -13.86
N GLN A 293 -11.59 -26.83 -14.38
CA GLN A 293 -11.37 -27.35 -15.72
C GLN A 293 -11.44 -28.89 -15.77
#